data_d50742545ae73aa545fc3d87f4ddec4f
#
_entry.id   d50742545ae73aa545fc3d87f4ddec4f
#
_cell.length_a   1.000
_cell.length_b   1.000
_cell.length_c   1.000
_cell.angle_alpha   90.00
_cell.angle_beta   90.00
_cell.angle_gamma   90.00
#
_symmetry.space_group_name_H-M   'P 1'
#
loop_
_entity.id
_entity.type
_entity.pdbx_description
1 polymer ?
#
loop_
_entity_poly.entity_id
_entity_poly.type
_entity_poly.pdbx_seq_one_letter_code
_entity_poly.pdbx_strand_id
1 'polypeptide(L)'
;PEGLEKLRSVGHCQFAFASDRNLEDYVYNASDLRDLPGRKYQSKRNHINRFEAEYEYRYEPMTRDHAAECMRLEAEWRKTRSGHTGELSAEQRAMQRAFAHFDRLGLIGGCIYVGDKLVAFTYGSPINDHTFCVHVEKADTEYDGAFTIINREFVAHLPEQYTLIDREDCLLYTSPSP
;
A
#
# COMPACT_ATOMS: atom_id res chain seq x y z
N PRO A 1 -13.33 -9.65 17.10
CA PRO A 1 -14.39 -10.17 17.96
C PRO A 1 -15.42 -9.12 18.34
N GLU A 2 -14.99 -7.94 18.84
CA GLU A 2 -15.87 -6.89 19.36
C GLU A 2 -16.81 -6.29 18.30
N GLY A 3 -16.35 -6.10 17.08
CA GLY A 3 -17.15 -5.63 15.94
C GLY A 3 -18.24 -6.64 15.52
N LEU A 4 -17.94 -7.93 15.59
CA LEU A 4 -18.89 -9.00 15.30
C LEU A 4 -20.03 -9.06 16.34
N GLU A 5 -19.73 -8.82 17.60
CA GLU A 5 -20.75 -8.77 18.66
C GLU A 5 -21.65 -7.55 18.51
N LYS A 6 -21.09 -6.39 18.16
CA LYS A 6 -21.85 -5.19 17.83
C LYS A 6 -22.81 -5.42 16.66
N LEU A 7 -22.35 -6.07 15.59
CA LEU A 7 -23.20 -6.41 14.45
C LEU A 7 -24.33 -7.39 14.83
N ARG A 8 -24.06 -8.38 15.67
CA ARG A 8 -25.08 -9.32 16.18
C ARG A 8 -26.13 -8.64 17.04
N SER A 9 -25.79 -7.53 17.69
CA SER A 9 -26.72 -6.77 18.55
C SER A 9 -27.64 -5.82 17.77
N VAL A 10 -27.44 -5.64 16.47
CA VAL A 10 -28.31 -4.83 15.60
C VAL A 10 -29.59 -5.60 15.31
N GLY A 11 -30.63 -5.34 16.11
CA GLY A 11 -31.84 -6.15 16.33
C GLY A 11 -32.78 -6.32 15.14
N HIS A 12 -32.47 -5.93 13.93
CA HIS A 12 -33.34 -6.05 12.76
C HIS A 12 -32.75 -6.85 11.60
N CYS A 13 -31.51 -7.31 11.72
CA CYS A 13 -30.83 -8.08 10.68
C CYS A 13 -30.20 -9.34 11.27
N GLN A 14 -30.38 -10.47 10.60
CA GLN A 14 -29.59 -11.68 10.86
C GLN A 14 -28.35 -11.64 10.00
N PHE A 15 -27.17 -11.57 10.61
CA PHE A 15 -25.89 -11.65 9.91
C PHE A 15 -25.35 -13.08 9.97
N ALA A 16 -25.05 -13.67 8.81
CA ALA A 16 -24.25 -14.88 8.72
C ALA A 16 -22.77 -14.47 8.53
N PHE A 17 -21.90 -15.05 9.36
CA PHE A 17 -20.46 -14.81 9.27
C PHE A 17 -19.79 -16.09 8.76
N ALA A 18 -19.08 -15.98 7.65
CA ALA A 18 -18.23 -17.03 7.12
C ALA A 18 -16.79 -16.54 7.11
N SER A 19 -15.84 -17.41 7.48
CA SER A 19 -14.41 -17.17 7.28
C SER A 19 -14.02 -17.85 5.99
N ASP A 20 -13.35 -17.10 5.10
CA ASP A 20 -12.74 -17.62 3.90
C ASP A 20 -11.27 -17.21 3.90
N ARG A 21 -10.36 -18.20 3.97
CA ARG A 21 -8.92 -17.99 4.00
C ARG A 21 -8.41 -17.22 2.77
N ASN A 22 -9.12 -17.30 1.65
CA ASN A 22 -8.73 -16.58 0.43
C ASN A 22 -9.02 -15.08 0.52
N LEU A 23 -9.80 -14.65 1.52
CA LEU A 23 -10.14 -13.26 1.80
C LEU A 23 -9.44 -12.73 3.06
N GLU A 24 -8.47 -13.48 3.60
CA GLU A 24 -7.68 -13.02 4.73
C GLU A 24 -6.55 -12.11 4.27
N ASP A 25 -6.37 -10.99 4.96
CA ASP A 25 -5.32 -10.02 4.71
C ASP A 25 -4.13 -10.24 5.64
N TYR A 26 -2.98 -9.70 5.24
CA TYR A 26 -1.79 -9.68 6.07
C TYR A 26 -1.75 -8.43 6.94
N VAL A 27 -1.77 -8.63 8.26
CA VAL A 27 -1.61 -7.55 9.24
C VAL A 27 -0.22 -7.60 9.86
N TYR A 28 0.49 -6.49 9.80
CA TYR A 28 1.85 -6.31 10.29
C TYR A 28 1.89 -5.29 11.43
N ASN A 29 2.86 -5.43 12.34
CA ASN A 29 3.20 -4.33 13.23
C ASN A 29 3.89 -3.22 12.42
N ALA A 30 3.47 -1.98 12.60
CA ALA A 30 4.08 -0.82 11.93
C ALA A 30 5.58 -0.72 12.23
N SER A 31 5.99 -1.00 13.48
CA SER A 31 7.40 -1.05 13.88
C SER A 31 8.22 -2.08 13.08
N ASP A 32 7.64 -3.24 12.79
CA ASP A 32 8.33 -4.28 12.01
C ASP A 32 8.59 -3.82 10.55
N LEU A 33 7.64 -3.10 9.95
CA LEU A 33 7.78 -2.59 8.59
C LEU A 33 8.71 -1.38 8.50
N ARG A 34 8.74 -0.52 9.53
CA ARG A 34 9.62 0.64 9.63
C ARG A 34 11.06 0.24 9.93
N ASP A 35 11.26 -0.58 10.96
CA ASP A 35 12.58 -0.85 11.53
C ASP A 35 13.22 -2.11 10.94
N LEU A 36 12.43 -2.97 10.30
CA LEU A 36 12.84 -4.23 9.65
C LEU A 36 13.77 -5.09 10.54
N PRO A 37 13.36 -5.44 11.76
CA PRO A 37 14.25 -6.06 12.74
C PRO A 37 14.54 -7.53 12.43
N GLY A 38 15.74 -7.96 12.85
CA GLY A 38 16.12 -9.37 12.85
C GLY A 38 16.41 -9.98 11.47
N ARG A 39 16.68 -11.29 11.47
CA ARG A 39 17.16 -12.02 10.30
C ARG A 39 16.08 -12.17 9.20
N LYS A 40 14.82 -12.26 9.57
CA LYS A 40 13.70 -12.41 8.61
C LYS A 40 13.60 -11.26 7.61
N TYR A 41 14.04 -10.05 8.02
CA TYR A 41 14.00 -8.86 7.16
C TYR A 41 15.35 -8.54 6.48
N GLN A 42 16.35 -9.41 6.57
CA GLN A 42 17.68 -9.16 6.00
C GLN A 42 17.62 -8.85 4.50
N SER A 43 16.82 -9.59 3.74
CA SER A 43 16.66 -9.35 2.30
C SER A 43 16.08 -7.97 2.02
N LYS A 44 15.06 -7.54 2.77
CA LYS A 44 14.47 -6.21 2.63
C LYS A 44 15.46 -5.10 2.94
N ARG A 45 16.23 -5.23 4.04
CA ARG A 45 17.30 -4.27 4.34
C ARG A 45 18.36 -4.21 3.24
N ASN A 46 18.72 -5.34 2.62
CA ASN A 46 19.68 -5.36 1.52
C ASN A 46 19.14 -4.61 0.28
N HIS A 47 17.86 -4.75 -0.05
CA HIS A 47 17.22 -3.98 -1.14
C HIS A 47 17.22 -2.48 -0.83
N ILE A 48 16.90 -2.10 0.41
CA ILE A 48 16.95 -0.70 0.85
C ILE A 48 18.36 -0.14 0.73
N ASN A 49 19.35 -0.83 1.31
CA ASN A 49 20.74 -0.37 1.28
C ASN A 49 21.27 -0.20 -0.15
N ARG A 50 20.86 -1.10 -1.07
CA ARG A 50 21.23 -0.99 -2.49
C ARG A 50 20.58 0.22 -3.12
N PHE A 51 19.26 0.42 -2.90
CA PHE A 51 18.54 1.57 -3.43
C PHE A 51 19.15 2.89 -2.94
N GLU A 52 19.42 3.00 -1.64
CA GLU A 52 20.05 4.18 -1.02
C GLU A 52 21.50 4.44 -1.50
N ALA A 53 22.21 3.38 -1.87
CA ALA A 53 23.56 3.51 -2.44
C ALA A 53 23.57 3.93 -3.91
N GLU A 54 22.51 3.58 -4.66
CA GLU A 54 22.42 3.81 -6.11
C GLU A 54 21.69 5.09 -6.46
N TYR A 55 20.68 5.47 -5.64
CA TYR A 55 19.81 6.60 -5.95
C TYR A 55 19.75 7.62 -4.80
N GLU A 56 19.87 8.90 -5.18
CA GLU A 56 19.45 10.01 -4.32
C GLU A 56 17.94 10.17 -4.49
N TYR A 57 17.18 9.84 -3.43
CA TYR A 57 15.73 9.88 -3.47
C TYR A 57 15.15 10.84 -2.45
N ARG A 58 13.90 11.23 -2.66
CA ARG A 58 13.10 11.98 -1.69
C ARG A 58 11.72 11.35 -1.50
N TYR A 59 11.24 11.39 -0.29
CA TYR A 59 9.86 11.05 0.05
C TYR A 59 9.02 12.32 0.06
N GLU A 60 7.83 12.26 -0.55
CA GLU A 60 6.85 13.34 -0.51
C GLU A 60 5.50 12.79 -0.02
N PRO A 61 4.82 13.46 0.96
CA PRO A 61 3.44 13.14 1.28
C PRO A 61 2.57 13.32 0.03
N MET A 62 1.73 12.33 -0.24
CA MET A 62 0.86 12.36 -1.40
C MET A 62 -0.28 13.37 -1.23
N THR A 63 -0.57 14.09 -2.29
CA THR A 63 -1.76 14.91 -2.45
C THR A 63 -2.50 14.50 -3.71
N ARG A 64 -3.72 15.01 -3.91
CA ARG A 64 -4.46 14.75 -5.16
C ARG A 64 -3.74 15.23 -6.43
N ASP A 65 -2.81 16.16 -6.31
CA ASP A 65 -2.06 16.70 -7.46
C ASP A 65 -1.09 15.68 -8.05
N HIS A 66 -0.68 14.67 -7.28
CA HIS A 66 0.13 13.53 -7.73
C HIS A 66 -0.66 12.52 -8.59
N ALA A 67 -1.98 12.68 -8.70
CA ALA A 67 -2.86 11.71 -9.38
C ALA A 67 -2.39 11.36 -10.81
N ALA A 68 -2.02 12.37 -11.60
CA ALA A 68 -1.61 12.16 -12.99
C ALA A 68 -0.33 11.32 -13.09
N GLU A 69 0.65 11.57 -12.21
CA GLU A 69 1.91 10.82 -12.18
C GLU A 69 1.72 9.40 -11.66
N CYS A 70 0.92 9.22 -10.61
CA CYS A 70 0.57 7.90 -10.08
C CYS A 70 -0.15 7.04 -11.12
N MET A 71 -1.12 7.61 -11.84
CA MET A 71 -1.83 6.93 -12.91
C MET A 71 -0.90 6.56 -14.09
N ARG A 72 0.08 7.41 -14.40
CA ARG A 72 1.09 7.10 -15.42
C ARG A 72 1.99 5.95 -15.00
N LEU A 73 2.52 5.97 -13.77
CA LEU A 73 3.35 4.89 -13.23
C LEU A 73 2.59 3.55 -13.22
N GLU A 74 1.33 3.55 -12.80
CA GLU A 74 0.49 2.36 -12.82
C GLU A 74 0.31 1.82 -14.24
N ALA A 75 0.04 2.70 -15.20
CA ALA A 75 -0.13 2.31 -16.60
C ALA A 75 1.17 1.71 -17.20
N GLU A 76 2.34 2.25 -16.87
CA GLU A 76 3.64 1.71 -17.27
C GLU A 76 3.89 0.34 -16.62
N TRP A 77 3.68 0.22 -15.32
CA TRP A 77 3.79 -1.03 -14.57
C TRP A 77 2.90 -2.14 -15.15
N ARG A 78 1.69 -1.79 -15.55
CA ARG A 78 0.75 -2.75 -16.15
C ARG A 78 1.17 -3.21 -17.55
N LYS A 79 1.72 -2.32 -18.38
CA LYS A 79 2.25 -2.67 -19.70
C LYS A 79 3.35 -3.72 -19.61
N THR A 80 4.26 -3.60 -18.63
CA THR A 80 5.36 -4.53 -18.43
C THR A 80 4.90 -5.91 -17.97
N ARG A 81 3.78 -6.01 -17.25
CA ARG A 81 3.28 -7.29 -16.68
C ARG A 81 2.24 -8.01 -17.53
N SER A 82 1.33 -7.31 -18.18
CA SER A 82 0.18 -7.94 -18.85
C SER A 82 0.12 -7.73 -20.34
N GLY A 83 0.93 -6.82 -20.89
CA GLY A 83 0.86 -6.47 -22.33
C GLY A 83 -0.46 -5.82 -22.76
N HIS A 84 -1.40 -5.58 -21.86
CA HIS A 84 -2.69 -5.02 -22.18
C HIS A 84 -2.62 -3.49 -22.30
N THR A 85 -2.85 -3.00 -23.50
CA THR A 85 -3.02 -1.57 -23.81
C THR A 85 -4.46 -1.38 -24.31
N GLY A 86 -5.39 -1.15 -23.42
CA GLY A 86 -6.80 -1.05 -23.80
C GLY A 86 -7.61 -0.29 -22.76
N GLU A 87 -8.82 -0.73 -22.52
CA GLU A 87 -9.71 -0.13 -21.51
C GLU A 87 -9.08 -0.11 -20.12
N LEU A 88 -9.44 0.92 -19.34
CA LEU A 88 -9.02 1.05 -17.96
C LEU A 88 -9.42 -0.20 -17.16
N SER A 89 -8.47 -0.74 -16.38
CA SER A 89 -8.76 -1.85 -15.47
C SER A 89 -9.72 -1.43 -14.36
N ALA A 90 -10.28 -2.40 -13.66
CA ALA A 90 -11.08 -2.11 -12.46
C ALA A 90 -10.28 -1.33 -11.42
N GLU A 91 -9.00 -1.70 -11.23
CA GLU A 91 -8.07 -1.03 -10.33
C GLU A 91 -7.81 0.43 -10.76
N GLN A 92 -7.55 0.68 -12.04
CA GLN A 92 -7.34 2.05 -12.55
C GLN A 92 -8.58 2.92 -12.36
N ARG A 93 -9.78 2.38 -12.59
CA ARG A 93 -11.03 3.10 -12.31
C ARG A 93 -11.21 3.39 -10.82
N ALA A 94 -10.84 2.45 -9.96
CA ALA A 94 -10.88 2.65 -8.50
C ALA A 94 -9.88 3.74 -8.08
N MET A 95 -8.65 3.71 -8.59
CA MET A 95 -7.64 4.73 -8.34
C MET A 95 -8.09 6.12 -8.80
N GLN A 96 -8.68 6.25 -10.00
CA GLN A 96 -9.22 7.54 -10.48
C GLN A 96 -10.28 8.10 -9.53
N ARG A 97 -11.19 7.25 -9.04
CA ARG A 97 -12.20 7.65 -8.06
C ARG A 97 -11.59 8.04 -6.72
N ALA A 98 -10.59 7.27 -6.26
CA ALA A 98 -9.87 7.57 -5.03
C ALA A 98 -9.20 8.95 -5.11
N PHE A 99 -8.47 9.25 -6.17
CA PHE A 99 -7.84 10.56 -6.37
C PHE A 99 -8.86 11.71 -6.52
N ALA A 100 -9.98 11.47 -7.20
CA ALA A 100 -11.04 12.48 -7.33
C ALA A 100 -11.66 12.86 -5.97
N HIS A 101 -11.57 11.98 -4.98
CA HIS A 101 -12.17 12.15 -3.65
C HIS A 101 -11.14 12.01 -2.53
N PHE A 102 -9.85 12.22 -2.81
CA PHE A 102 -8.72 11.93 -1.92
C PHE A 102 -8.94 12.46 -0.50
N ASP A 103 -9.19 13.75 -0.37
CA ASP A 103 -9.41 14.42 0.92
C ASP A 103 -10.70 13.94 1.60
N ARG A 104 -11.77 13.77 0.82
CA ARG A 104 -13.07 13.35 1.34
C ARG A 104 -13.05 11.91 1.89
N LEU A 105 -12.23 11.05 1.30
CA LEU A 105 -12.05 9.67 1.74
C LEU A 105 -11.04 9.54 2.89
N GLY A 106 -10.41 10.66 3.31
CA GLY A 106 -9.39 10.65 4.34
C GLY A 106 -8.17 9.80 3.97
N LEU A 107 -7.83 9.76 2.67
CA LEU A 107 -6.69 9.00 2.21
C LEU A 107 -5.38 9.65 2.67
N ILE A 108 -4.43 8.82 3.06
CA ILE A 108 -3.05 9.20 3.34
C ILE A 108 -2.18 8.40 2.37
N GLY A 109 -1.21 9.06 1.76
CA GLY A 109 -0.31 8.41 0.82
C GLY A 109 1.07 9.02 0.83
N GLY A 110 1.98 8.36 0.11
CA GLY A 110 3.37 8.80 -0.07
C GLY A 110 3.89 8.47 -1.45
N CYS A 111 4.86 9.25 -1.87
CA CYS A 111 5.54 9.18 -3.16
C CYS A 111 7.04 9.13 -2.94
N ILE A 112 7.75 8.33 -3.74
CA ILE A 112 9.21 8.34 -3.83
C ILE A 112 9.61 8.87 -5.19
N TYR A 113 10.50 9.84 -5.18
CA TYR A 113 11.09 10.43 -6.36
C TYR A 113 12.60 10.17 -6.41
N VAL A 114 13.09 9.88 -7.62
CA VAL A 114 14.52 9.90 -7.95
C VAL A 114 14.71 11.00 -9.01
N GLY A 115 15.43 12.05 -8.66
CA GLY A 115 15.39 13.29 -9.44
C GLY A 115 13.97 13.84 -9.53
N ASP A 116 13.47 14.04 -10.73
CA ASP A 116 12.10 14.52 -11.00
C ASP A 116 11.13 13.40 -11.37
N LYS A 117 11.57 12.14 -11.34
CA LYS A 117 10.75 10.98 -11.71
C LYS A 117 10.11 10.36 -10.49
N LEU A 118 8.77 10.22 -10.50
CA LEU A 118 8.04 9.38 -9.56
C LEU A 118 8.38 7.91 -9.84
N VAL A 119 9.00 7.23 -8.87
CA VAL A 119 9.43 5.82 -9.00
C VAL A 119 8.63 4.86 -8.14
N ALA A 120 7.97 5.35 -7.09
CA ALA A 120 7.03 4.54 -6.32
C ALA A 120 5.99 5.40 -5.62
N PHE A 121 4.82 4.83 -5.36
CA PHE A 121 3.78 5.45 -4.55
C PHE A 121 2.95 4.40 -3.82
N THR A 122 2.32 4.85 -2.73
CA THR A 122 1.35 4.08 -1.98
C THR A 122 0.30 4.99 -1.39
N TYR A 123 -0.90 4.49 -1.16
CA TYR A 123 -1.93 5.16 -0.37
C TYR A 123 -2.88 4.17 0.28
N GLY A 124 -3.54 4.63 1.32
CA GLY A 124 -4.51 3.86 2.08
C GLY A 124 -5.40 4.75 2.93
N SER A 125 -6.13 4.12 3.83
CA SER A 125 -7.01 4.81 4.77
C SER A 125 -7.07 4.11 6.13
N PRO A 126 -7.46 4.82 7.21
CA PRO A 126 -7.69 4.19 8.51
C PRO A 126 -8.85 3.18 8.47
N ILE A 127 -8.65 2.02 9.09
CA ILE A 127 -9.75 1.10 9.43
C ILE A 127 -10.34 1.47 10.79
N ASN A 128 -9.46 1.86 11.71
CA ASN A 128 -9.81 2.31 13.07
C ASN A 128 -8.68 3.17 13.65
N ASP A 129 -8.74 3.53 14.93
CA ASP A 129 -7.81 4.44 15.59
C ASP A 129 -6.35 3.94 15.62
N HIS A 130 -6.10 2.66 15.39
CA HIS A 130 -4.75 2.05 15.49
C HIS A 130 -4.39 1.12 14.32
N THR A 131 -5.30 0.91 13.37
CA THR A 131 -5.05 0.09 12.18
C THR A 131 -5.22 0.92 10.92
N PHE A 132 -4.21 0.91 10.07
CA PHE A 132 -4.22 1.55 8.77
C PHE A 132 -4.18 0.49 7.66
N CYS A 133 -5.03 0.65 6.64
CA CYS A 133 -5.09 -0.23 5.49
C CYS A 133 -4.39 0.40 4.28
N VAL A 134 -3.46 -0.32 3.68
CA VAL A 134 -2.79 0.04 2.42
C VAL A 134 -3.58 -0.56 1.27
N HIS A 135 -4.22 0.30 0.45
CA HIS A 135 -5.04 -0.12 -0.68
C HIS A 135 -4.26 -0.30 -1.97
N VAL A 136 -3.26 0.54 -2.20
CA VAL A 136 -2.44 0.50 -3.42
C VAL A 136 -0.98 0.76 -3.08
N GLU A 137 -0.10 -0.06 -3.63
CA GLU A 137 1.35 0.14 -3.61
C GLU A 137 1.91 -0.22 -4.98
N LYS A 138 2.57 0.71 -5.64
CA LYS A 138 3.16 0.54 -6.97
C LYS A 138 4.57 1.11 -7.00
N ALA A 139 5.43 0.43 -7.75
CA ALA A 139 6.79 0.91 -8.00
C ALA A 139 7.25 0.55 -9.41
N ASP A 140 8.11 1.39 -9.95
CA ASP A 140 8.83 1.14 -11.19
C ASP A 140 9.83 0.01 -10.98
N THR A 141 9.70 -1.06 -11.74
CA THR A 141 10.53 -2.25 -11.60
C THR A 141 11.97 -2.06 -12.12
N GLU A 142 12.24 -0.96 -12.82
CA GLU A 142 13.59 -0.59 -13.22
C GLU A 142 14.44 -0.12 -12.03
N TYR A 143 13.79 0.31 -10.94
CA TYR A 143 14.44 0.75 -9.70
C TYR A 143 14.41 -0.36 -8.65
N ASP A 144 15.47 -1.18 -8.62
CA ASP A 144 15.56 -2.29 -7.64
C ASP A 144 15.49 -1.76 -6.19
N GLY A 145 14.56 -2.29 -5.43
CA GLY A 145 14.29 -1.85 -4.05
C GLY A 145 13.19 -0.79 -3.88
N ALA A 146 12.67 -0.20 -4.97
CA ALA A 146 11.67 0.87 -4.89
C ALA A 146 10.40 0.46 -4.12
N PHE A 147 9.92 -0.78 -4.26
CA PHE A 147 8.82 -1.31 -3.44
C PHE A 147 9.14 -1.35 -1.95
N THR A 148 10.38 -1.71 -1.60
CA THR A 148 10.77 -1.81 -0.20
C THR A 148 10.96 -0.44 0.43
N ILE A 149 11.50 0.51 -0.33
CA ILE A 149 11.67 1.90 0.11
C ILE A 149 10.32 2.56 0.36
N ILE A 150 9.38 2.49 -0.60
CA ILE A 150 8.06 3.15 -0.41
C ILE A 150 7.32 2.56 0.78
N ASN A 151 7.39 1.25 1.00
CA ASN A 151 6.77 0.60 2.15
C ASN A 151 7.34 1.11 3.47
N ARG A 152 8.68 1.13 3.62
CA ARG A 152 9.35 1.62 4.83
C ARG A 152 9.06 3.10 5.08
N GLU A 153 9.29 3.94 4.08
CA GLU A 153 9.14 5.39 4.20
C GLU A 153 7.69 5.77 4.51
N PHE A 154 6.74 5.14 3.84
CA PHE A 154 5.33 5.42 4.09
C PHE A 154 4.96 5.11 5.54
N VAL A 155 5.31 3.92 6.05
CA VAL A 155 5.02 3.55 7.44
C VAL A 155 5.75 4.45 8.43
N ALA A 156 6.97 4.90 8.11
CA ALA A 156 7.72 5.83 8.95
C ALA A 156 7.08 7.23 9.04
N HIS A 157 6.31 7.63 8.02
CA HIS A 157 5.65 8.93 7.96
C HIS A 157 4.16 8.88 8.35
N LEU A 158 3.61 7.69 8.61
CA LEU A 158 2.25 7.58 9.14
C LEU A 158 2.17 8.13 10.58
N PRO A 159 1.01 8.66 10.99
CA PRO A 159 0.76 9.01 12.39
C PRO A 159 1.05 7.83 13.33
N GLU A 160 1.74 8.11 14.45
CA GLU A 160 2.21 7.10 15.41
C GLU A 160 1.09 6.25 16.04
N GLN A 161 -0.15 6.74 15.99
CA GLN A 161 -1.32 6.00 16.46
C GLN A 161 -1.56 4.70 15.69
N TYR A 162 -1.14 4.63 14.41
CA TYR A 162 -1.30 3.42 13.58
C TYR A 162 -0.19 2.43 13.88
N THR A 163 -0.46 1.52 14.79
CA THR A 163 0.48 0.48 15.24
C THR A 163 0.36 -0.80 14.41
N LEU A 164 -0.74 -0.96 13.67
CA LEU A 164 -1.01 -2.10 12.79
C LEU A 164 -1.21 -1.61 11.35
N ILE A 165 -0.59 -2.30 10.43
CA ILE A 165 -0.70 -2.08 8.98
C ILE A 165 -1.33 -3.30 8.36
N ASP A 166 -2.53 -3.11 7.82
CA ASP A 166 -3.22 -4.09 7.00
C ASP A 166 -2.79 -3.89 5.55
N ARG A 167 -2.41 -4.98 4.88
CA ARG A 167 -2.11 -4.98 3.46
C ARG A 167 -3.09 -5.91 2.77
N GLU A 168 -3.96 -5.34 1.94
CA GLU A 168 -4.94 -6.05 1.12
C GLU A 168 -4.24 -6.91 0.04
N ASP A 169 -3.27 -7.72 0.46
CA ASP A 169 -2.58 -8.66 -0.40
C ASP A 169 -3.34 -9.98 -0.38
N CYS A 170 -4.08 -10.27 -1.44
CA CYS A 170 -4.69 -11.59 -1.60
C CYS A 170 -3.60 -12.67 -1.56
N LEU A 171 -3.70 -13.61 -0.62
CA LEU A 171 -2.76 -14.72 -0.39
C LEU A 171 -2.44 -15.55 -1.65
N LEU A 172 -3.27 -15.44 -2.70
CA LEU A 172 -3.14 -16.21 -3.94
C LEU A 172 -2.24 -15.55 -5.00
N TYR A 173 -1.89 -14.26 -4.86
CA TYR A 173 -1.20 -13.49 -5.91
C TYR A 173 0.13 -12.87 -5.48
N THR A 174 0.52 -12.99 -4.24
CA THR A 174 1.78 -12.45 -3.76
C THR A 174 2.89 -13.49 -3.85
N SER A 175 4.04 -13.03 -4.31
CA SER A 175 5.31 -13.72 -4.06
C SER A 175 5.38 -14.04 -2.57
N PRO A 176 5.99 -15.20 -2.20
CA PRO A 176 6.03 -15.58 -0.80
C PRO A 176 6.51 -14.39 0.03
N SER A 177 5.69 -14.03 1.00
CA SER A 177 6.04 -13.05 2.03
C SER A 177 7.37 -13.44 2.63
N PRO A 178 8.20 -12.49 3.01
CA PRO A 178 9.54 -12.71 3.48
C PRO A 178 9.65 -13.71 4.61
#